data_a4846a186ddbca2a8efa78af75527f23
#
_entry.id   a4846a186ddbca2a8efa78af75527f23
#
_cell.length_a   1.000
_cell.length_b   1.000
_cell.length_c   1.000
_cell.angle_alpha   90.00
_cell.angle_beta   90.00
_cell.angle_gamma   90.00
#
_symmetry.space_group_name_H-M   'P 1'
#
loop_
_entity.id
_entity.type
_entity.pdbx_description
1 polymer ?
#
loop_
_entity_poly.entity_id
_entity_poly.type
_entity_poly.pdbx_seq_one_letter_code
_entity_poly.pdbx_strand_id
1 'polypeptide(L)'
;MATKPFKYQPMFPLGPDTTEYYKLTSDYVKVENWGGHEFLVVDPEALTVLARACTHDNAFMLRREHNEMVAKILSDPEASENDKFVALTMLRNAEVAAKGALPFCQDTGTAIVHGEKGQNVYTGCDDEEKISKGVYITYTTDNLRYSQNAPLTMYDEVNTGCNLPAQIDIHASEGDEYRFLFVAKGGGSANKTYLYQETKAILNPKTLVPFLVEKMKSLGTAACPPYHIAFVIGGTSAEKNLETVKKASVKYYDNLPDHGNELGHAFRDKELEAVLKKEAERLGLGAQFGGKYFAHDIRVIRLPRHGASCPVGLGVSCSADRNIKAKINREGLWVEKLDSNPGELIPEEYRKQGEGNVVRIDLNRPMPEILAELTKYPVATRLSLNGTIIVGRDIAHAKIKERLDNGEPMPQYLKDHPIYYAGPAKTPKGMPSGSFGPTTAGRMDSYVDQFQAAGGSMVMIAKGNRSKQVTDACHKHGGFYLGSIGGPAAILAQNSIKKVELLEYPELGMEAIWKIEVEDFPAFILVDDKGNDFFTEISARCSGCPVVDDKH
;
A
#
# COMPACT_ATOMS: atom_id res chain seq x y z
N MET A 1 -47.58 13.13 -14.17
CA MET A 1 -46.84 11.85 -14.27
C MET A 1 -47.43 10.90 -13.26
N ALA A 2 -47.77 9.65 -13.65
CA ALA A 2 -48.25 8.67 -12.70
C ALA A 2 -47.13 8.33 -11.69
N THR A 3 -47.48 8.31 -10.41
CA THR A 3 -46.53 7.98 -9.34
C THR A 3 -46.12 6.50 -9.47
N LYS A 4 -44.82 6.21 -9.59
CA LYS A 4 -44.33 4.82 -9.58
C LYS A 4 -44.64 4.21 -8.21
N PRO A 5 -45.09 2.95 -8.15
CA PRO A 5 -45.31 2.26 -6.87
C PRO A 5 -43.99 2.12 -6.14
N PHE A 6 -44.05 2.13 -4.80
CA PHE A 6 -42.87 1.88 -3.96
C PHE A 6 -42.31 0.48 -4.26
N LYS A 7 -40.99 0.43 -4.56
CA LYS A 7 -40.24 -0.81 -4.70
C LYS A 7 -38.83 -0.56 -4.14
N TYR A 8 -38.47 -1.31 -3.10
CA TYR A 8 -37.14 -1.24 -2.50
C TYR A 8 -36.16 -2.14 -3.24
N GLN A 9 -34.93 -1.63 -3.37
CA GLN A 9 -33.78 -2.40 -3.81
C GLN A 9 -32.53 -1.90 -3.06
N PRO A 10 -31.67 -2.80 -2.52
CA PRO A 10 -30.42 -2.37 -1.92
C PRO A 10 -29.50 -1.74 -2.97
N MET A 11 -28.74 -0.72 -2.57
CA MET A 11 -27.79 -0.05 -3.46
C MET A 11 -26.67 -0.99 -3.94
N PHE A 12 -26.27 -1.94 -3.12
CA PHE A 12 -25.21 -2.90 -3.42
C PHE A 12 -25.74 -4.34 -3.37
N PRO A 13 -26.41 -4.81 -4.44
CA PRO A 13 -26.94 -6.17 -4.50
C PRO A 13 -25.81 -7.16 -4.79
N LEU A 14 -25.07 -7.58 -3.76
CA LEU A 14 -23.99 -8.55 -3.87
C LEU A 14 -24.53 -9.96 -4.09
N GLY A 15 -23.81 -10.74 -4.90
CA GLY A 15 -24.01 -12.18 -5.01
C GLY A 15 -23.57 -12.95 -3.77
N PRO A 16 -23.69 -14.28 -3.77
CA PRO A 16 -23.26 -15.14 -2.66
C PRO A 16 -21.78 -14.92 -2.31
N ASP A 17 -21.46 -14.97 -1.03
CA ASP A 17 -20.08 -14.96 -0.56
C ASP A 17 -19.43 -16.33 -0.83
N THR A 18 -18.39 -16.36 -1.66
CA THR A 18 -17.63 -17.56 -2.03
C THR A 18 -16.29 -17.65 -1.29
N THR A 19 -16.07 -16.80 -0.30
CA THR A 19 -14.83 -16.76 0.49
C THR A 19 -14.64 -18.08 1.25
N GLU A 20 -13.43 -18.63 1.19
CA GLU A 20 -13.03 -19.77 2.02
C GLU A 20 -12.65 -19.26 3.42
N TYR A 21 -13.33 -19.82 4.43
CA TYR A 21 -13.11 -19.50 5.83
C TYR A 21 -12.53 -20.69 6.59
N TYR A 22 -11.73 -20.42 7.62
CA TYR A 22 -11.46 -21.40 8.66
C TYR A 22 -12.20 -21.03 9.95
N LYS A 23 -12.60 -22.04 10.71
CA LYS A 23 -13.24 -21.83 12.00
C LYS A 23 -12.18 -21.50 13.04
N LEU A 24 -12.25 -20.28 13.60
CA LEU A 24 -11.35 -19.85 14.67
C LEU A 24 -11.69 -20.56 15.99
N THR A 25 -12.98 -20.58 16.35
CA THR A 25 -13.51 -21.26 17.53
C THR A 25 -15.03 -21.41 17.42
N SER A 26 -15.58 -22.40 18.13
CA SER A 26 -17.02 -22.56 18.32
C SER A 26 -17.53 -21.90 19.62
N ASP A 27 -16.61 -21.40 20.43
CA ASP A 27 -16.95 -20.72 21.68
C ASP A 27 -17.50 -19.31 21.42
N TYR A 28 -17.98 -18.64 22.48
CA TYR A 28 -18.46 -17.25 22.48
C TYR A 28 -19.80 -17.00 21.80
N VAL A 29 -20.52 -18.02 21.31
CA VAL A 29 -21.80 -17.87 20.66
C VAL A 29 -22.85 -18.80 21.26
N LYS A 30 -24.07 -18.34 21.36
CA LYS A 30 -25.25 -19.15 21.70
C LYS A 30 -26.49 -18.56 21.03
N VAL A 31 -27.52 -19.36 20.85
CA VAL A 31 -28.82 -18.88 20.38
C VAL A 31 -29.76 -18.82 21.54
N GLU A 32 -30.42 -17.67 21.72
CA GLU A 32 -31.46 -17.48 22.74
C GLU A 32 -32.76 -17.02 22.08
N ASN A 33 -33.90 -17.38 22.68
CA ASN A 33 -35.22 -16.95 22.23
C ASN A 33 -35.75 -15.88 23.18
N TRP A 34 -35.98 -14.68 22.63
CA TRP A 34 -36.54 -13.56 23.37
C TRP A 34 -37.85 -13.09 22.67
N GLY A 35 -38.98 -13.19 23.36
CA GLY A 35 -40.25 -12.75 22.82
C GLY A 35 -40.69 -13.47 21.55
N GLY A 36 -40.29 -14.72 21.36
CA GLY A 36 -40.62 -15.51 20.17
C GLY A 36 -39.66 -15.32 18.98
N HIS A 37 -38.58 -14.53 19.16
CA HIS A 37 -37.54 -14.31 18.16
C HIS A 37 -36.23 -14.94 18.59
N GLU A 38 -35.53 -15.61 17.70
CA GLU A 38 -34.20 -16.13 17.94
C GLU A 38 -33.15 -15.03 17.76
N PHE A 39 -32.22 -14.96 18.71
CA PHE A 39 -31.07 -14.06 18.68
C PHE A 39 -29.79 -14.85 18.77
N LEU A 40 -28.81 -14.46 17.97
CA LEU A 40 -27.43 -14.85 18.17
C LEU A 40 -26.84 -13.97 19.28
N VAL A 41 -26.59 -14.58 20.43
CA VAL A 41 -25.94 -13.92 21.56
C VAL A 41 -24.46 -14.18 21.48
N VAL A 42 -23.68 -13.13 21.35
CA VAL A 42 -22.23 -13.16 21.19
C VAL A 42 -21.58 -12.61 22.46
N ASP A 43 -20.66 -13.38 23.03
CA ASP A 43 -19.87 -12.91 24.16
C ASP A 43 -19.00 -11.72 23.71
N PRO A 44 -18.93 -10.62 24.48
CA PRO A 44 -18.09 -9.47 24.13
C PRO A 44 -16.64 -9.79 23.78
N GLU A 45 -16.04 -10.80 24.44
CA GLU A 45 -14.67 -11.21 24.16
C GLU A 45 -14.48 -11.80 22.74
N ALA A 46 -15.55 -12.32 22.12
CA ALA A 46 -15.51 -12.78 20.75
C ALA A 46 -15.01 -11.72 19.77
N LEU A 47 -15.43 -10.47 19.94
CA LEU A 47 -15.01 -9.36 19.09
C LEU A 47 -13.52 -9.08 19.23
N THR A 48 -13.00 -9.14 20.44
CA THR A 48 -11.56 -8.98 20.70
C THR A 48 -10.75 -10.11 20.09
N VAL A 49 -11.18 -11.36 20.29
CA VAL A 49 -10.51 -12.56 19.74
C VAL A 49 -10.52 -12.54 18.21
N LEU A 50 -11.66 -12.20 17.59
CA LEU A 50 -11.79 -12.12 16.15
C LEU A 50 -10.91 -11.00 15.57
N ALA A 51 -10.97 -9.81 16.14
CA ALA A 51 -10.17 -8.67 15.68
C ALA A 51 -8.68 -8.93 15.85
N ARG A 52 -8.26 -9.60 16.92
CA ARG A 52 -6.87 -10.04 17.15
C ARG A 52 -6.40 -10.98 16.03
N ALA A 53 -7.17 -12.02 15.72
CA ALA A 53 -6.84 -13.00 14.68
C ALA A 53 -6.78 -12.34 13.28
N CYS A 54 -7.78 -11.54 12.92
CA CYS A 54 -7.85 -10.88 11.63
C CYS A 54 -6.72 -9.87 11.43
N THR A 55 -6.40 -9.08 12.43
CA THR A 55 -5.33 -8.06 12.35
C THR A 55 -3.96 -8.75 12.23
N HIS A 56 -3.76 -9.86 12.94
CA HIS A 56 -2.56 -10.68 12.81
C HIS A 56 -2.41 -11.25 11.38
N ASP A 57 -3.38 -12.03 10.94
CA ASP A 57 -3.31 -12.69 9.64
C ASP A 57 -3.10 -11.68 8.51
N ASN A 58 -3.80 -10.55 8.58
CA ASN A 58 -3.73 -9.47 7.61
C ASN A 58 -2.35 -8.78 7.54
N ALA A 59 -1.59 -8.76 8.63
CA ALA A 59 -0.26 -8.17 8.66
C ALA A 59 0.82 -9.07 8.05
N PHE A 60 0.61 -10.38 8.04
CA PHE A 60 1.62 -11.37 7.67
C PHE A 60 1.30 -12.17 6.40
N MET A 61 0.04 -12.24 5.98
CA MET A 61 -0.40 -13.02 4.84
C MET A 61 -1.24 -12.19 3.87
N LEU A 62 -1.23 -12.60 2.61
CA LEU A 62 -2.05 -12.02 1.53
C LEU A 62 -2.99 -13.09 0.98
N ARG A 63 -3.98 -12.68 0.20
CA ARG A 63 -4.86 -13.62 -0.51
C ARG A 63 -4.10 -14.43 -1.54
N ARG A 64 -4.44 -15.70 -1.68
CA ARG A 64 -3.85 -16.58 -2.69
C ARG A 64 -3.98 -16.02 -4.10
N GLU A 65 -5.14 -15.48 -4.46
CA GLU A 65 -5.37 -14.86 -5.77
C GLU A 65 -4.42 -13.69 -6.05
N HIS A 66 -4.12 -12.86 -5.04
CA HIS A 66 -3.15 -11.78 -5.19
C HIS A 66 -1.75 -12.34 -5.49
N ASN A 67 -1.30 -13.32 -4.73
CA ASN A 67 0.01 -13.96 -4.94
C ASN A 67 0.09 -14.66 -6.31
N GLU A 68 -1.00 -15.26 -6.79
CA GLU A 68 -1.09 -15.85 -8.13
C GLU A 68 -0.98 -14.79 -9.24
N MET A 69 -1.55 -13.60 -9.06
CA MET A 69 -1.35 -12.49 -10.00
C MET A 69 0.10 -12.04 -10.05
N VAL A 70 0.78 -11.99 -8.91
CA VAL A 70 2.22 -11.69 -8.85
C VAL A 70 3.02 -12.80 -9.55
N ALA A 71 2.71 -14.06 -9.31
CA ALA A 71 3.39 -15.20 -9.93
C ALA A 71 3.25 -15.21 -11.47
N LYS A 72 2.10 -14.82 -12.01
CA LYS A 72 1.86 -14.72 -13.46
C LYS A 72 2.84 -13.78 -14.16
N ILE A 73 3.33 -12.75 -13.48
CA ILE A 73 4.34 -11.83 -14.04
C ILE A 73 5.62 -12.59 -14.41
N LEU A 74 6.01 -13.58 -13.62
CA LEU A 74 7.23 -14.36 -13.84
C LEU A 74 7.17 -15.20 -15.13
N SER A 75 5.99 -15.66 -15.51
CA SER A 75 5.77 -16.48 -16.70
C SER A 75 5.38 -15.67 -17.95
N ASP A 76 5.18 -14.37 -17.82
CA ASP A 76 4.81 -13.52 -18.95
C ASP A 76 6.06 -13.15 -19.80
N PRO A 77 6.13 -13.59 -21.07
CA PRO A 77 7.26 -13.27 -21.94
C PRO A 77 7.37 -11.77 -22.27
N GLU A 78 6.28 -11.01 -22.14
CA GLU A 78 6.26 -9.57 -22.38
C GLU A 78 6.58 -8.75 -21.13
N ALA A 79 6.69 -9.36 -19.96
CA ALA A 79 7.09 -8.68 -18.75
C ALA A 79 8.56 -8.23 -18.84
N SER A 80 8.84 -7.01 -18.39
CA SER A 80 10.22 -6.54 -18.30
C SER A 80 11.00 -7.32 -17.25
N GLU A 81 12.33 -7.36 -17.38
CA GLU A 81 13.19 -7.97 -16.36
C GLU A 81 13.02 -7.31 -14.99
N ASN A 82 12.75 -6.00 -14.96
CA ASN A 82 12.47 -5.28 -13.73
C ASN A 82 11.11 -5.69 -13.13
N ASP A 83 10.05 -5.84 -13.96
CA ASP A 83 8.76 -6.37 -13.49
C ASP A 83 8.92 -7.77 -12.86
N LYS A 84 9.65 -8.65 -13.52
CA LYS A 84 9.91 -10.02 -13.03
C LYS A 84 10.70 -10.02 -11.72
N PHE A 85 11.74 -9.18 -11.64
CA PHE A 85 12.55 -9.07 -10.43
C PHE A 85 11.73 -8.57 -9.23
N VAL A 86 10.91 -7.54 -9.43
CA VAL A 86 10.02 -7.02 -8.38
C VAL A 86 8.99 -8.08 -7.98
N ALA A 87 8.38 -8.77 -8.94
CA ALA A 87 7.40 -9.84 -8.67
C ALA A 87 8.01 -11.00 -7.87
N LEU A 88 9.21 -11.46 -8.25
CA LEU A 88 9.92 -12.50 -7.52
C LEU A 88 10.25 -12.06 -6.08
N THR A 89 10.70 -10.82 -5.92
CA THR A 89 10.98 -10.26 -4.59
C THR A 89 9.72 -10.19 -3.73
N MET A 90 8.57 -9.84 -4.30
CA MET A 90 7.29 -9.83 -3.60
C MET A 90 6.85 -11.22 -3.15
N LEU A 91 6.99 -12.25 -3.99
CA LEU A 91 6.64 -13.63 -3.61
C LEU A 91 7.56 -14.17 -2.52
N ARG A 92 8.86 -13.92 -2.63
CA ARG A 92 9.83 -14.30 -1.58
C ARG A 92 9.54 -13.57 -0.28
N ASN A 93 9.15 -12.29 -0.36
CA ASN A 93 8.73 -11.52 0.82
C ASN A 93 7.46 -12.08 1.46
N ALA A 94 6.47 -12.48 0.65
CA ALA A 94 5.25 -13.12 1.14
C ALA A 94 5.58 -14.42 1.89
N GLU A 95 6.51 -15.23 1.38
CA GLU A 95 6.99 -16.46 2.04
C GLU A 95 7.67 -16.17 3.38
N VAL A 96 8.48 -15.13 3.47
CA VAL A 96 9.11 -14.70 4.73
C VAL A 96 8.06 -14.20 5.71
N ALA A 97 7.15 -13.34 5.27
CA ALA A 97 6.12 -12.75 6.12
C ALA A 97 5.13 -13.79 6.67
N ALA A 98 4.76 -14.78 5.86
CA ALA A 98 3.83 -15.86 6.27
C ALA A 98 4.32 -16.69 7.48
N LYS A 99 5.60 -16.58 7.84
CA LYS A 99 6.15 -17.20 9.06
C LYS A 99 5.73 -16.47 10.36
N GLY A 100 5.08 -15.30 10.25
CA GLY A 100 4.49 -14.58 11.38
C GLY A 100 5.45 -13.79 12.28
N ALA A 101 6.72 -13.61 11.88
CA ALA A 101 7.72 -12.87 12.66
C ALA A 101 7.94 -11.45 12.13
N LEU A 102 8.07 -11.30 10.82
CA LEU A 102 8.28 -10.04 10.13
C LEU A 102 7.03 -9.69 9.32
N PRO A 103 6.31 -8.59 9.59
CA PRO A 103 5.16 -8.21 8.79
C PRO A 103 5.57 -7.95 7.32
N PHE A 104 4.65 -8.16 6.40
CA PHE A 104 4.91 -8.05 4.96
C PHE A 104 5.53 -6.69 4.59
N CYS A 105 4.98 -5.61 5.12
CA CYS A 105 5.42 -4.23 4.91
C CYS A 105 5.83 -3.58 6.24
N GLN A 106 6.78 -2.65 6.22
CA GLN A 106 7.16 -1.86 7.39
C GLN A 106 6.04 -0.91 7.83
N ASP A 107 5.27 -0.38 6.88
CA ASP A 107 4.07 0.39 7.18
C ASP A 107 2.91 -0.57 7.41
N THR A 108 2.69 -0.92 8.67
CA THR A 108 1.64 -1.87 9.04
C THR A 108 0.23 -1.24 9.04
N GLY A 109 0.17 0.05 8.74
CA GLY A 109 -1.03 0.77 8.31
C GLY A 109 -1.94 1.22 9.44
N THR A 110 -2.99 1.93 9.04
CA THR A 110 -4.16 2.20 9.87
C THR A 110 -5.10 1.00 9.80
N ALA A 111 -5.56 0.51 10.94
CA ALA A 111 -6.56 -0.54 11.01
C ALA A 111 -7.96 0.05 10.71
N ILE A 112 -8.65 -0.54 9.75
CA ILE A 112 -9.99 -0.14 9.31
C ILE A 112 -10.88 -1.38 9.38
N VAL A 113 -12.05 -1.26 10.00
CA VAL A 113 -13.01 -2.35 10.16
C VAL A 113 -14.38 -1.89 9.69
N HIS A 114 -14.93 -2.60 8.72
CA HIS A 114 -16.31 -2.46 8.33
C HIS A 114 -17.09 -3.67 8.83
N GLY A 115 -18.12 -3.42 9.66
CA GLY A 115 -19.00 -4.42 10.21
C GLY A 115 -20.42 -4.31 9.64
N GLU A 116 -21.05 -5.45 9.36
CA GLU A 116 -22.47 -5.56 9.07
C GLU A 116 -23.11 -6.45 10.13
N LYS A 117 -23.77 -5.81 11.11
CA LYS A 117 -24.37 -6.47 12.26
C LYS A 117 -25.81 -6.82 11.97
N GLY A 118 -26.11 -8.11 11.90
CA GLY A 118 -27.49 -8.59 11.77
C GLY A 118 -28.37 -8.08 12.91
N GLN A 119 -29.63 -7.75 12.61
CA GLN A 119 -30.57 -7.21 13.61
C GLN A 119 -30.85 -8.18 14.76
N ASN A 120 -30.65 -9.46 14.53
CA ASN A 120 -30.82 -10.50 15.54
C ASN A 120 -29.48 -10.92 16.19
N VAL A 121 -28.45 -10.07 16.13
CA VAL A 121 -27.17 -10.27 16.83
C VAL A 121 -27.11 -9.35 18.04
N TYR A 122 -26.90 -9.93 19.19
CA TYR A 122 -26.73 -9.20 20.45
C TYR A 122 -25.34 -9.45 21.04
N THR A 123 -24.59 -8.38 21.26
CA THR A 123 -23.23 -8.42 21.83
C THR A 123 -23.18 -7.93 23.27
N GLY A 124 -24.14 -7.13 23.71
CA GLY A 124 -24.21 -6.62 25.08
C GLY A 124 -23.05 -5.73 25.53
N CYS A 125 -22.32 -5.12 24.59
CA CYS A 125 -21.15 -4.30 24.86
C CYS A 125 -21.03 -3.16 23.85
N ASP A 126 -20.03 -2.31 24.04
CA ASP A 126 -19.52 -1.43 22.99
C ASP A 126 -18.64 -2.25 22.03
N ASP A 127 -19.16 -2.50 20.83
CA ASP A 127 -18.50 -3.33 19.83
C ASP A 127 -17.19 -2.67 19.36
N GLU A 128 -17.17 -1.35 19.21
CA GLU A 128 -15.99 -0.58 18.81
C GLU A 128 -14.86 -0.71 19.83
N GLU A 129 -15.17 -0.62 21.14
CA GLU A 129 -14.19 -0.82 22.21
C GLU A 129 -13.55 -2.22 22.14
N LYS A 130 -14.38 -3.26 21.97
CA LYS A 130 -13.90 -4.64 21.95
C LYS A 130 -13.06 -4.97 20.70
N ILE A 131 -13.45 -4.47 19.54
CA ILE A 131 -12.68 -4.59 18.30
C ILE A 131 -11.36 -3.82 18.44
N SER A 132 -11.38 -2.58 18.97
CA SER A 132 -10.18 -1.79 19.21
C SER A 132 -9.20 -2.50 20.14
N LYS A 133 -9.68 -3.21 21.16
CA LYS A 133 -8.83 -4.00 22.06
C LYS A 133 -8.08 -5.11 21.30
N GLY A 134 -8.74 -5.78 20.36
CA GLY A 134 -8.09 -6.81 19.51
C GLY A 134 -6.99 -6.21 18.62
N VAL A 135 -7.25 -5.05 18.01
CA VAL A 135 -6.25 -4.29 17.24
C VAL A 135 -5.08 -3.89 18.13
N TYR A 136 -5.36 -3.31 19.29
CA TYR A 136 -4.34 -2.93 20.29
C TYR A 136 -3.42 -4.11 20.65
N ILE A 137 -3.98 -5.27 20.99
CA ILE A 137 -3.19 -6.45 21.36
C ILE A 137 -2.26 -6.83 20.21
N THR A 138 -2.76 -6.87 18.98
CA THR A 138 -1.95 -7.24 17.81
C THR A 138 -0.78 -6.28 17.62
N TYR A 139 -1.04 -4.98 17.56
CA TYR A 139 0.02 -3.98 17.32
C TYR A 139 1.06 -3.93 18.44
N THR A 140 0.67 -4.23 19.68
CA THR A 140 1.59 -4.20 20.81
C THR A 140 2.40 -5.48 21.01
N THR A 141 1.95 -6.62 20.45
CA THR A 141 2.60 -7.93 20.64
C THR A 141 3.31 -8.49 19.42
N ASP A 142 2.94 -8.08 18.17
CA ASP A 142 3.33 -8.78 16.95
C ASP A 142 4.38 -8.03 16.11
N ASN A 143 5.25 -7.24 16.71
CA ASN A 143 6.32 -6.49 16.02
C ASN A 143 5.81 -5.54 14.92
N LEU A 144 4.58 -5.04 15.04
CA LEU A 144 4.00 -4.07 14.13
C LEU A 144 4.43 -2.64 14.48
N ARG A 145 4.45 -1.76 13.49
CA ARG A 145 4.82 -0.35 13.64
C ARG A 145 3.63 0.48 14.07
N TYR A 146 3.81 1.38 15.05
CA TYR A 146 2.81 2.37 15.41
C TYR A 146 2.87 3.56 14.46
N SER A 147 1.80 3.82 13.73
CA SER A 147 1.73 4.87 12.71
C SER A 147 0.60 5.88 12.96
N GLN A 148 -0.13 5.76 14.07
CA GLN A 148 -1.20 6.68 14.42
C GLN A 148 -0.69 7.80 15.34
N ASN A 149 -0.97 9.05 14.93
CA ASN A 149 -0.67 10.23 15.72
C ASN A 149 -1.96 10.81 16.31
N ALA A 150 -1.92 11.17 17.58
CA ALA A 150 -2.99 11.85 18.27
C ALA A 150 -2.76 13.37 18.23
N PRO A 151 -3.74 14.17 17.81
CA PRO A 151 -3.64 15.62 17.86
C PRO A 151 -3.80 16.10 19.31
N LEU A 152 -2.83 16.83 19.81
CA LEU A 152 -2.90 17.51 21.12
C LEU A 152 -3.48 18.91 20.97
N THR A 153 -3.10 19.60 19.90
CA THR A 153 -3.63 20.89 19.46
C THR A 153 -3.83 20.83 17.93
N MET A 154 -4.14 21.95 17.30
CA MET A 154 -4.17 22.02 15.83
C MET A 154 -2.80 21.71 15.21
N TYR A 155 -1.71 21.98 15.88
CA TYR A 155 -0.35 21.91 15.35
C TYR A 155 0.53 20.87 16.05
N ASP A 156 0.19 20.47 17.26
CA ASP A 156 0.98 19.53 18.06
C ASP A 156 0.33 18.15 18.04
N GLU A 157 1.14 17.13 17.81
CA GLU A 157 0.70 15.73 17.83
C GLU A 157 1.72 14.82 18.50
N VAL A 158 1.26 13.68 18.94
CA VAL A 158 2.06 12.63 19.56
C VAL A 158 1.67 11.27 18.98
N ASN A 159 2.64 10.38 18.77
CA ASN A 159 2.35 9.00 18.40
C ASN A 159 1.61 8.31 19.54
N THR A 160 0.51 7.62 19.24
CA THR A 160 -0.35 7.00 20.28
C THR A 160 0.30 5.81 20.98
N GLY A 161 1.39 5.26 20.45
CA GLY A 161 2.13 4.14 21.05
C GLY A 161 1.39 2.80 21.04
N CYS A 162 0.29 2.69 20.29
CA CYS A 162 -0.51 1.47 20.19
C CYS A 162 -1.25 1.29 18.87
N ASN A 163 -1.06 2.22 17.94
CA ASN A 163 -1.75 2.30 16.64
C ASN A 163 -3.27 2.48 16.71
N LEU A 164 -3.80 2.91 17.84
CA LEU A 164 -5.18 3.39 17.97
C LEU A 164 -5.23 4.92 17.81
N PRO A 165 -6.39 5.49 17.42
CA PRO A 165 -7.64 4.82 17.13
C PRO A 165 -7.63 4.07 15.81
N ALA A 166 -8.40 2.97 15.72
CA ALA A 166 -8.79 2.36 14.48
C ALA A 166 -10.02 3.09 13.90
N GLN A 167 -10.24 2.99 12.59
CA GLN A 167 -11.51 3.36 12.00
C GLN A 167 -12.44 2.15 12.06
N ILE A 168 -13.59 2.28 12.72
CA ILE A 168 -14.57 1.19 12.87
C ILE A 168 -15.95 1.71 12.50
N ASP A 169 -16.52 1.15 11.44
CA ASP A 169 -17.83 1.52 10.92
C ASP A 169 -18.73 0.28 10.93
N ILE A 170 -19.81 0.31 11.72
CA ILE A 170 -20.74 -0.81 11.87
C ILE A 170 -22.12 -0.39 11.37
N HIS A 171 -22.62 -1.15 10.40
CA HIS A 171 -23.96 -0.95 9.82
C HIS A 171 -24.90 -2.08 10.21
N ALA A 172 -26.18 -1.74 10.39
CA ALA A 172 -27.21 -2.74 10.60
C ALA A 172 -27.51 -3.50 9.31
N SER A 173 -27.73 -4.80 9.41
CA SER A 173 -28.18 -5.67 8.33
C SER A 173 -29.30 -6.61 8.78
N GLU A 174 -29.90 -7.35 7.88
CA GLU A 174 -30.90 -8.37 8.23
C GLU A 174 -30.22 -9.64 8.77
N GLY A 175 -30.97 -10.39 9.59
CA GLY A 175 -30.58 -11.73 10.04
C GLY A 175 -29.77 -11.78 11.32
N ASP A 176 -29.09 -12.89 11.50
CA ASP A 176 -28.38 -13.27 12.72
C ASP A 176 -26.89 -13.58 12.48
N GLU A 177 -26.32 -12.99 11.46
CA GLU A 177 -24.90 -13.07 11.16
C GLU A 177 -24.23 -11.69 11.37
N TYR A 178 -23.00 -11.68 11.89
CA TYR A 178 -22.19 -10.48 12.01
C TYR A 178 -20.97 -10.64 11.10
N ARG A 179 -20.92 -9.84 10.03
CA ARG A 179 -19.89 -9.93 8.99
C ARG A 179 -18.91 -8.76 9.11
N PHE A 180 -17.65 -9.01 8.80
CA PHE A 180 -16.58 -8.03 8.90
C PHE A 180 -15.69 -8.03 7.66
N LEU A 181 -15.18 -6.84 7.35
CA LEU A 181 -14.05 -6.61 6.47
C LEU A 181 -13.00 -5.81 7.24
N PHE A 182 -11.85 -6.42 7.48
CA PHE A 182 -10.68 -5.77 8.06
C PHE A 182 -9.75 -5.34 6.94
N VAL A 183 -9.27 -4.10 6.98
CA VAL A 183 -8.36 -3.53 6.00
C VAL A 183 -7.22 -2.83 6.73
N ALA A 184 -5.98 -3.01 6.28
CA ALA A 184 -4.85 -2.21 6.72
C ALA A 184 -4.35 -1.34 5.55
N LYS A 185 -4.45 -0.02 5.69
CA LYS A 185 -3.96 0.94 4.70
C LYS A 185 -2.73 1.67 5.22
N GLY A 186 -1.59 1.48 4.56
CA GLY A 186 -0.40 2.28 4.78
C GLY A 186 -0.53 3.70 4.24
N GLY A 187 0.33 4.61 4.68
CA GLY A 187 0.32 6.02 4.27
C GLY A 187 0.45 6.21 2.77
N GLY A 188 1.21 5.36 2.09
CA GLY A 188 1.34 5.41 0.62
C GLY A 188 0.01 5.23 -0.09
N SER A 189 -0.74 4.18 0.24
CA SER A 189 -2.06 3.93 -0.32
C SER A 189 -3.09 4.98 0.09
N ALA A 190 -3.07 5.40 1.36
CA ALA A 190 -3.98 6.43 1.87
C ALA A 190 -3.81 7.76 1.11
N ASN A 191 -2.57 8.15 0.83
CA ASN A 191 -2.24 9.38 0.07
C ASN A 191 -2.60 9.31 -1.41
N LYS A 192 -3.03 8.16 -1.93
CA LYS A 192 -3.48 7.95 -3.32
C LYS A 192 -4.98 7.72 -3.39
N THR A 193 -5.72 8.37 -2.51
CA THR A 193 -7.18 8.41 -2.51
C THR A 193 -7.64 9.82 -2.86
N TYR A 194 -8.43 9.95 -3.92
CA TYR A 194 -8.87 11.22 -4.48
C TYR A 194 -10.37 11.22 -4.73
N LEU A 195 -10.97 12.40 -4.59
CA LEU A 195 -12.34 12.68 -5.01
C LEU A 195 -12.33 13.89 -5.92
N TYR A 196 -12.85 13.72 -7.14
CA TYR A 196 -13.02 14.78 -8.11
C TYR A 196 -14.51 15.10 -8.25
N GLN A 197 -14.87 16.36 -8.08
CA GLN A 197 -16.25 16.78 -8.27
C GLN A 197 -16.47 17.15 -9.73
N GLU A 198 -17.19 16.28 -10.44
CA GLU A 198 -17.53 16.42 -11.84
C GLU A 198 -19.04 16.62 -12.02
N THR A 199 -19.48 16.79 -13.26
CA THR A 199 -20.88 16.91 -13.63
C THR A 199 -21.28 15.81 -14.61
N LYS A 200 -22.55 15.79 -15.03
CA LYS A 200 -23.01 14.87 -16.08
C LYS A 200 -22.16 14.89 -17.35
N ALA A 201 -21.48 16.01 -17.65
CA ALA A 201 -20.65 16.14 -18.84
C ALA A 201 -19.50 15.10 -18.90
N ILE A 202 -19.04 14.59 -17.74
CA ILE A 202 -18.01 13.54 -17.69
C ILE A 202 -18.54 12.17 -18.18
N LEU A 203 -19.86 11.94 -18.16
CA LEU A 203 -20.49 10.66 -18.54
C LEU A 203 -20.60 10.50 -20.05
N ASN A 204 -19.45 10.55 -20.71
CA ASN A 204 -19.27 10.40 -22.15
C ASN A 204 -17.94 9.69 -22.38
N PRO A 205 -17.85 8.64 -23.21
CA PRO A 205 -16.61 7.90 -23.45
C PRO A 205 -15.44 8.80 -23.87
N LYS A 206 -15.71 9.84 -24.68
CA LYS A 206 -14.68 10.78 -25.18
C LYS A 206 -14.08 11.69 -24.09
N THR A 207 -14.78 11.87 -22.96
CA THR A 207 -14.31 12.69 -21.84
C THR A 207 -13.89 11.82 -20.66
N LEU A 208 -14.66 10.78 -20.34
CA LEU A 208 -14.42 9.93 -19.17
C LEU A 208 -13.11 9.14 -19.27
N VAL A 209 -12.90 8.42 -20.37
CA VAL A 209 -11.70 7.57 -20.51
C VAL A 209 -10.41 8.37 -20.41
N PRO A 210 -10.22 9.49 -21.16
CA PRO A 210 -9.02 10.32 -21.02
C PRO A 210 -8.84 10.87 -19.60
N PHE A 211 -9.93 11.28 -18.94
CA PHE A 211 -9.90 11.76 -17.57
C PHE A 211 -9.40 10.68 -16.61
N LEU A 212 -9.96 9.46 -16.67
CA LEU A 212 -9.56 8.36 -15.81
C LEU A 212 -8.10 7.96 -16.04
N VAL A 213 -7.64 7.93 -17.30
CA VAL A 213 -6.24 7.64 -17.64
C VAL A 213 -5.29 8.71 -17.09
N GLU A 214 -5.63 10.00 -17.22
CA GLU A 214 -4.84 11.08 -16.63
C GLU A 214 -4.71 10.93 -15.12
N LYS A 215 -5.83 10.65 -14.42
CA LYS A 215 -5.84 10.48 -12.97
C LYS A 215 -5.09 9.22 -12.55
N MET A 216 -5.21 8.14 -13.29
CA MET A 216 -4.43 6.91 -13.07
C MET A 216 -2.92 7.16 -13.23
N LYS A 217 -2.50 7.88 -14.26
CA LYS A 217 -1.09 8.26 -14.46
C LYS A 217 -0.54 9.06 -13.28
N SER A 218 -1.35 9.95 -12.68
CA SER A 218 -0.95 10.77 -11.54
C SER A 218 -0.71 10.00 -10.24
N LEU A 219 -1.11 8.73 -10.16
CA LEU A 219 -0.82 7.87 -9.01
C LEU A 219 0.68 7.70 -8.79
N GLY A 220 1.47 7.59 -9.86
CA GLY A 220 2.91 7.31 -9.77
C GLY A 220 3.22 6.00 -9.06
N THR A 221 4.44 5.85 -8.59
CA THR A 221 4.93 4.59 -7.98
C THR A 221 5.12 4.66 -6.46
N ALA A 222 4.87 5.82 -5.83
CA ALA A 222 5.13 6.02 -4.40
C ALA A 222 4.30 5.11 -3.47
N ALA A 223 3.14 4.65 -3.91
CA ALA A 223 2.29 3.72 -3.16
C ALA A 223 2.57 2.25 -3.44
N CYS A 224 3.66 1.92 -4.15
CA CYS A 224 4.17 0.57 -4.40
C CYS A 224 3.26 -0.28 -5.31
N PRO A 225 3.25 -0.03 -6.64
CA PRO A 225 2.61 -0.93 -7.59
C PRO A 225 3.30 -2.32 -7.62
N PRO A 226 2.68 -3.35 -8.23
CA PRO A 226 1.42 -3.34 -8.99
C PRO A 226 0.22 -3.04 -8.11
N TYR A 227 -0.68 -2.17 -8.59
CA TYR A 227 -1.86 -1.76 -7.85
C TYR A 227 -3.09 -2.63 -8.15
N HIS A 228 -4.00 -2.70 -7.18
CA HIS A 228 -5.42 -2.87 -7.43
C HIS A 228 -6.04 -1.47 -7.44
N ILE A 229 -6.46 -0.99 -8.60
CA ILE A 229 -7.00 0.37 -8.78
C ILE A 229 -8.53 0.30 -8.72
N ALA A 230 -9.14 1.23 -8.01
CA ALA A 230 -10.58 1.41 -7.99
C ALA A 230 -10.98 2.80 -8.43
N PHE A 231 -11.86 2.87 -9.42
CA PHE A 231 -12.60 4.06 -9.79
C PHE A 231 -14.05 3.90 -9.38
N VAL A 232 -14.63 4.92 -8.80
CA VAL A 232 -16.06 4.97 -8.47
C VAL A 232 -16.66 6.23 -9.07
N ILE A 233 -17.66 6.05 -9.93
CA ILE A 233 -18.28 7.13 -10.68
C ILE A 233 -19.72 7.30 -10.19
N GLY A 234 -20.02 8.46 -9.64
CA GLY A 234 -21.28 8.77 -8.99
C GLY A 234 -21.19 8.59 -7.47
N GLY A 235 -22.35 8.59 -6.84
CA GLY A 235 -22.52 8.48 -5.39
C GLY A 235 -23.64 9.39 -4.92
N THR A 236 -24.40 8.95 -3.95
CA THR A 236 -25.46 9.74 -3.29
C THR A 236 -24.86 10.84 -2.41
N SER A 237 -23.59 10.67 -2.02
CA SER A 237 -22.77 11.66 -1.30
C SER A 237 -21.29 11.44 -1.61
N ALA A 238 -20.44 12.40 -1.25
CA ALA A 238 -18.99 12.30 -1.36
C ALA A 238 -18.43 11.16 -0.49
N GLU A 239 -18.90 11.05 0.74
CA GLU A 239 -18.48 9.98 1.65
C GLU A 239 -18.87 8.59 1.14
N LYS A 240 -20.06 8.43 0.54
CA LYS A 240 -20.48 7.14 -0.05
C LYS A 240 -19.62 6.76 -1.25
N ASN A 241 -19.20 7.74 -2.06
CA ASN A 241 -18.25 7.50 -3.14
C ASN A 241 -16.90 6.99 -2.57
N LEU A 242 -16.31 7.69 -1.59
CA LEU A 242 -15.00 7.34 -1.02
C LEU A 242 -15.04 6.02 -0.23
N GLU A 243 -16.11 5.74 0.49
CA GLU A 243 -16.30 4.43 1.14
C GLU A 243 -16.30 3.30 0.08
N THR A 244 -17.01 3.52 -1.03
CA THR A 244 -17.08 2.56 -2.13
C THR A 244 -15.70 2.37 -2.78
N VAL A 245 -14.92 3.44 -2.96
CA VAL A 245 -13.52 3.36 -3.47
C VAL A 245 -12.69 2.43 -2.59
N LYS A 246 -12.73 2.60 -1.28
CA LYS A 246 -11.95 1.79 -0.34
C LYS A 246 -12.32 0.31 -0.46
N LYS A 247 -13.62 -0.01 -0.38
CA LYS A 247 -14.12 -1.38 -0.49
C LYS A 247 -13.86 -2.00 -1.87
N ALA A 248 -14.02 -1.23 -2.96
CA ALA A 248 -13.72 -1.69 -4.31
C ALA A 248 -12.22 -2.01 -4.49
N SER A 249 -11.32 -1.21 -3.93
CA SER A 249 -9.88 -1.43 -4.02
C SER A 249 -9.41 -2.76 -3.39
N VAL A 250 -10.20 -3.31 -2.49
CA VAL A 250 -9.96 -4.60 -1.82
C VAL A 250 -10.93 -5.71 -2.28
N LYS A 251 -11.53 -5.54 -3.46
CA LYS A 251 -12.36 -6.54 -4.15
C LYS A 251 -13.71 -6.85 -3.48
N TYR A 252 -14.13 -6.05 -2.52
CA TYR A 252 -15.37 -6.31 -1.76
C TYR A 252 -16.63 -6.30 -2.65
N TYR A 253 -16.61 -5.54 -3.75
CA TYR A 253 -17.73 -5.38 -4.67
C TYR A 253 -17.59 -6.18 -5.97
N ASP A 254 -16.75 -7.18 -6.03
CA ASP A 254 -16.50 -7.96 -7.25
C ASP A 254 -17.72 -8.72 -7.78
N ASN A 255 -18.66 -9.03 -6.90
CA ASN A 255 -19.90 -9.75 -7.22
C ASN A 255 -21.09 -8.83 -7.52
N LEU A 256 -20.87 -7.53 -7.74
CA LEU A 256 -21.94 -6.64 -8.22
C LEU A 256 -22.39 -7.04 -9.64
N PRO A 257 -23.66 -6.72 -10.02
CA PRO A 257 -24.10 -6.82 -11.41
C PRO A 257 -23.17 -6.03 -12.35
N ASP A 258 -23.17 -6.39 -13.63
CA ASP A 258 -22.38 -5.72 -14.68
C ASP A 258 -23.16 -4.61 -15.41
N HIS A 259 -24.41 -4.38 -15.08
CA HIS A 259 -25.26 -3.31 -15.60
C HIS A 259 -26.21 -2.77 -14.53
N GLY A 260 -26.70 -1.56 -14.73
CA GLY A 260 -27.64 -0.91 -13.84
C GLY A 260 -29.12 -1.22 -14.15
N ASN A 261 -30.01 -0.70 -13.32
CA ASN A 261 -31.44 -0.70 -13.56
C ASN A 261 -32.11 0.61 -13.11
N GLU A 262 -33.40 0.74 -13.36
CA GLU A 262 -34.16 1.94 -13.01
C GLU A 262 -34.35 2.19 -11.51
N LEU A 263 -34.09 1.21 -10.67
CA LEU A 263 -34.23 1.31 -9.21
C LEU A 263 -32.98 1.84 -8.53
N GLY A 264 -31.86 1.91 -9.27
CA GLY A 264 -30.67 2.63 -8.82
C GLY A 264 -29.70 1.80 -7.99
N HIS A 265 -29.46 0.53 -8.34
CA HIS A 265 -28.35 -0.20 -7.72
C HIS A 265 -27.00 0.14 -8.37
N ALA A 266 -25.93 -0.11 -7.64
CA ALA A 266 -24.55 -0.07 -8.14
C ALA A 266 -24.29 -1.20 -9.14
N PHE A 267 -23.38 -0.96 -10.07
CA PHE A 267 -22.87 -2.01 -10.96
C PHE A 267 -21.38 -1.84 -11.23
N ARG A 268 -20.77 -2.91 -11.72
CA ARG A 268 -19.36 -2.98 -12.09
C ARG A 268 -19.23 -2.98 -13.61
N ASP A 269 -18.56 -1.97 -14.17
CA ASP A 269 -18.35 -1.83 -15.62
C ASP A 269 -17.09 -2.58 -16.07
N LYS A 270 -17.24 -3.88 -16.35
CA LYS A 270 -16.12 -4.74 -16.75
C LYS A 270 -15.53 -4.39 -18.12
N GLU A 271 -16.31 -3.79 -19.02
CA GLU A 271 -15.81 -3.34 -20.33
C GLU A 271 -14.86 -2.17 -20.15
N LEU A 272 -15.25 -1.17 -19.38
CA LEU A 272 -14.39 -0.02 -19.07
C LEU A 272 -13.16 -0.44 -18.25
N GLU A 273 -13.28 -1.41 -17.35
CA GLU A 273 -12.13 -1.99 -16.63
C GLU A 273 -11.09 -2.56 -17.60
N ALA A 274 -11.52 -3.30 -18.64
CA ALA A 274 -10.62 -3.88 -19.63
C ALA A 274 -9.92 -2.80 -20.48
N VAL A 275 -10.62 -1.73 -20.82
CA VAL A 275 -10.02 -0.56 -21.52
C VAL A 275 -8.94 0.08 -20.66
N LEU A 276 -9.27 0.40 -19.40
CA LEU A 276 -8.33 1.06 -18.48
C LEU A 276 -7.14 0.18 -18.12
N LYS A 277 -7.32 -1.16 -18.08
CA LYS A 277 -6.21 -2.08 -17.86
C LYS A 277 -5.17 -2.01 -18.98
N LYS A 278 -5.61 -1.95 -20.23
CA LYS A 278 -4.70 -1.75 -21.37
C LYS A 278 -3.98 -0.41 -21.30
N GLU A 279 -4.68 0.65 -20.91
CA GLU A 279 -4.06 1.97 -20.74
C GLU A 279 -3.04 1.97 -19.59
N ALA A 280 -3.30 1.25 -18.49
CA ALA A 280 -2.33 1.09 -17.40
C ALA A 280 -1.02 0.41 -17.88
N GLU A 281 -1.13 -0.60 -18.74
CA GLU A 281 0.03 -1.26 -19.36
C GLU A 281 0.85 -0.31 -20.24
N ARG A 282 0.16 0.56 -21.00
CA ARG A 282 0.78 1.57 -21.87
C ARG A 282 1.53 2.65 -21.13
N LEU A 283 1.23 2.89 -19.84
CA LEU A 283 1.96 3.88 -19.04
C LEU A 283 3.46 3.56 -18.93
N GLY A 284 3.85 2.31 -19.06
CA GLY A 284 5.25 1.88 -19.02
C GLY A 284 5.92 1.97 -17.65
N LEU A 285 5.19 2.40 -16.61
CA LEU A 285 5.70 2.51 -15.24
C LEU A 285 6.04 1.15 -14.63
N GLY A 286 5.31 0.11 -15.02
CA GLY A 286 5.49 -1.25 -14.56
C GLY A 286 5.34 -1.42 -13.05
N ALA A 287 5.91 -2.49 -12.54
CA ALA A 287 6.02 -2.76 -11.12
C ALA A 287 7.17 -1.92 -10.52
N GLN A 288 7.04 -0.60 -10.53
CA GLN A 288 7.90 0.44 -9.96
C GLN A 288 9.10 0.88 -10.83
N PHE A 289 9.67 0.04 -11.67
CA PHE A 289 10.93 0.32 -12.38
C PHE A 289 10.87 0.03 -13.88
N GLY A 290 9.73 0.28 -14.49
CA GLY A 290 9.48 0.11 -15.92
C GLY A 290 8.93 -1.26 -16.30
N GLY A 291 7.99 -1.26 -17.25
CA GLY A 291 7.29 -2.43 -17.73
C GLY A 291 5.80 -2.20 -17.86
N LYS A 292 5.01 -3.26 -17.94
CA LYS A 292 3.56 -3.17 -18.13
C LYS A 292 2.75 -3.39 -16.84
N TYR A 293 3.35 -3.88 -15.77
CA TYR A 293 2.63 -4.28 -14.57
C TYR A 293 2.46 -3.16 -13.54
N PHE A 294 1.95 -2.01 -13.98
CA PHE A 294 1.55 -0.90 -13.10
C PHE A 294 0.33 -1.26 -12.24
N ALA A 295 -0.60 -2.02 -12.79
CA ALA A 295 -1.77 -2.52 -12.08
C ALA A 295 -1.97 -4.01 -12.33
N HIS A 296 -2.34 -4.75 -11.29
CA HIS A 296 -2.83 -6.12 -11.42
C HIS A 296 -4.20 -6.12 -12.10
N ASP A 297 -5.07 -5.26 -11.62
CA ASP A 297 -6.44 -5.10 -12.10
C ASP A 297 -6.98 -3.70 -11.80
N ILE A 298 -8.11 -3.39 -12.42
CA ILE A 298 -8.83 -2.13 -12.24
C ILE A 298 -10.29 -2.47 -12.02
N ARG A 299 -10.93 -1.80 -11.04
CA ARG A 299 -12.37 -1.87 -10.83
C ARG A 299 -13.00 -0.55 -11.14
N VAL A 300 -14.12 -0.59 -11.84
CA VAL A 300 -14.93 0.58 -12.14
C VAL A 300 -16.33 0.33 -11.61
N ILE A 301 -16.69 1.03 -10.55
CA ILE A 301 -18.02 0.94 -9.93
C ILE A 301 -18.84 2.17 -10.31
N ARG A 302 -20.05 1.96 -10.79
CA ARG A 302 -20.99 3.02 -11.11
C ARG A 302 -22.08 3.07 -10.06
N LEU A 303 -22.27 4.22 -9.44
CA LEU A 303 -23.27 4.47 -8.40
C LEU A 303 -24.40 5.37 -8.91
N PRO A 304 -25.59 5.28 -8.33
CA PRO A 304 -26.60 6.33 -8.43
C PRO A 304 -26.01 7.65 -7.94
N ARG A 305 -26.50 8.76 -8.46
CA ARG A 305 -26.01 10.10 -8.13
C ARG A 305 -27.14 11.12 -8.04
N HIS A 306 -26.87 12.22 -7.35
CA HIS A 306 -27.70 13.42 -7.48
C HIS A 306 -27.54 14.00 -8.90
N GLY A 307 -28.64 14.46 -9.51
CA GLY A 307 -28.65 14.94 -10.90
C GLY A 307 -27.65 16.07 -11.19
N ALA A 308 -27.37 16.92 -10.21
CA ALA A 308 -26.43 18.04 -10.33
C ALA A 308 -24.98 17.73 -9.99
N SER A 309 -24.66 16.50 -9.57
CA SER A 309 -23.32 16.11 -9.10
C SER A 309 -22.90 14.79 -9.73
N CYS A 310 -21.64 14.65 -10.09
CA CYS A 310 -21.06 13.38 -10.52
C CYS A 310 -19.65 13.23 -9.92
N PRO A 311 -19.55 12.88 -8.63
CA PRO A 311 -18.26 12.66 -8.02
C PRO A 311 -17.55 11.46 -8.68
N VAL A 312 -16.24 11.57 -8.89
CA VAL A 312 -15.38 10.50 -9.38
C VAL A 312 -14.32 10.25 -8.33
N GLY A 313 -14.36 9.07 -7.73
CA GLY A 313 -13.39 8.63 -6.74
C GLY A 313 -12.31 7.76 -7.36
N LEU A 314 -11.10 7.87 -6.85
CA LEU A 314 -9.95 7.05 -7.21
C LEU A 314 -9.23 6.61 -5.95
N GLY A 315 -8.89 5.34 -5.86
CA GLY A 315 -8.05 4.81 -4.79
C GLY A 315 -7.34 3.54 -5.20
N VAL A 316 -6.40 3.12 -4.38
CA VAL A 316 -5.60 1.92 -4.65
C VAL A 316 -5.48 1.02 -3.42
N SER A 317 -5.31 -0.27 -3.68
CA SER A 317 -4.60 -1.19 -2.80
C SER A 317 -3.24 -1.48 -3.44
N CYS A 318 -2.18 -1.39 -2.65
CA CYS A 318 -0.81 -1.54 -3.16
C CYS A 318 -0.36 -3.01 -3.20
N SER A 319 0.90 -3.24 -3.51
CA SER A 319 1.51 -4.58 -3.51
C SER A 319 1.43 -5.30 -2.15
N ALA A 320 1.23 -4.55 -1.05
CA ALA A 320 0.87 -5.09 0.25
C ALA A 320 -0.67 -5.05 0.43
N ASP A 321 -1.37 -5.86 -0.36
CA ASP A 321 -2.84 -5.90 -0.43
C ASP A 321 -3.46 -6.56 0.82
N ARG A 322 -3.49 -5.81 1.91
CA ARG A 322 -3.88 -6.29 3.25
C ARG A 322 -5.34 -6.04 3.53
N ASN A 323 -6.12 -7.07 3.36
CA ASN A 323 -7.53 -7.10 3.74
C ASN A 323 -7.97 -8.53 3.99
N ILE A 324 -8.94 -8.73 4.88
CA ILE A 324 -9.41 -10.04 5.31
C ILE A 324 -10.87 -9.95 5.75
N LYS A 325 -11.68 -10.92 5.36
CA LYS A 325 -13.06 -11.07 5.82
C LYS A 325 -13.14 -11.94 7.06
N ALA A 326 -14.15 -11.69 7.86
CA ALA A 326 -14.50 -12.53 9.00
C ALA A 326 -16.01 -12.52 9.24
N LYS A 327 -16.51 -13.48 10.00
CA LYS A 327 -17.90 -13.52 10.41
C LYS A 327 -18.11 -14.24 11.72
N ILE A 328 -19.19 -13.91 12.38
CA ILE A 328 -19.71 -14.60 13.55
C ILE A 328 -21.11 -15.08 13.19
N ASN A 329 -21.36 -16.37 13.37
CA ASN A 329 -22.65 -16.99 13.15
C ASN A 329 -22.95 -18.01 14.26
N ARG A 330 -24.04 -18.75 14.13
CA ARG A 330 -24.49 -19.76 15.12
C ARG A 330 -23.47 -20.84 15.42
N GLU A 331 -22.52 -21.08 14.50
CA GLU A 331 -21.51 -22.12 14.63
C GLU A 331 -20.19 -21.63 15.25
N GLY A 332 -20.02 -20.32 15.41
CA GLY A 332 -18.82 -19.73 16.01
C GLY A 332 -18.22 -18.57 15.22
N LEU A 333 -16.91 -18.39 15.40
CA LEU A 333 -16.11 -17.34 14.78
C LEU A 333 -15.34 -17.91 13.59
N TRP A 334 -15.40 -17.19 12.48
CA TRP A 334 -14.79 -17.59 11.20
C TRP A 334 -13.90 -16.48 10.65
N VAL A 335 -12.75 -16.86 10.14
CA VAL A 335 -11.78 -15.95 9.52
C VAL A 335 -11.46 -16.43 8.11
N GLU A 336 -11.34 -15.50 7.16
CA GLU A 336 -10.92 -15.81 5.79
C GLU A 336 -9.55 -16.50 5.79
N LYS A 337 -9.42 -17.55 5.00
CA LYS A 337 -8.18 -18.29 4.84
C LYS A 337 -7.28 -17.56 3.85
N LEU A 338 -6.22 -16.94 4.36
CA LEU A 338 -5.19 -16.32 3.55
C LEU A 338 -4.11 -17.34 3.14
N ASP A 339 -3.20 -16.93 2.23
CA ASP A 339 -2.15 -17.81 1.70
C ASP A 339 -1.00 -17.97 2.71
N SER A 340 -0.95 -19.12 3.36
CA SER A 340 0.10 -19.47 4.32
C SER A 340 1.36 -20.06 3.65
N ASN A 341 1.33 -20.38 2.37
CA ASN A 341 2.44 -20.99 1.64
C ASN A 341 2.67 -20.38 0.25
N PRO A 342 2.86 -19.06 0.15
CA PRO A 342 3.04 -18.38 -1.13
C PRO A 342 4.30 -18.81 -1.90
N GLY A 343 5.29 -19.37 -1.21
CA GLY A 343 6.52 -19.90 -1.81
C GLY A 343 6.26 -21.00 -2.86
N GLU A 344 5.15 -21.74 -2.76
CA GLU A 344 4.76 -22.75 -3.77
C GLU A 344 4.56 -22.13 -5.16
N LEU A 345 4.19 -20.86 -5.24
CA LEU A 345 3.94 -20.16 -6.50
C LEU A 345 5.22 -19.75 -7.23
N ILE A 346 6.38 -19.83 -6.57
CA ILE A 346 7.67 -19.48 -7.19
C ILE A 346 8.07 -20.61 -8.13
N PRO A 347 8.20 -20.36 -9.46
CA PRO A 347 8.63 -21.38 -10.41
C PRO A 347 10.02 -21.92 -10.06
N GLU A 348 10.25 -23.22 -10.33
CA GLU A 348 11.48 -23.92 -9.96
C GLU A 348 12.74 -23.27 -10.54
N GLU A 349 12.66 -22.72 -11.74
CA GLU A 349 13.73 -21.98 -12.40
C GLU A 349 14.20 -20.78 -11.60
N TYR A 350 13.27 -20.06 -10.93
CA TYR A 350 13.58 -18.90 -10.09
C TYR A 350 14.06 -19.29 -8.69
N ARG A 351 13.83 -20.52 -8.25
CA ARG A 351 14.37 -21.01 -6.96
C ARG A 351 15.86 -21.23 -7.00
N LYS A 352 16.41 -21.60 -8.16
CA LYS A 352 17.81 -21.95 -8.40
C LYS A 352 18.64 -20.80 -8.96
N GLN A 353 18.00 -19.77 -9.51
CA GLN A 353 18.70 -18.62 -10.05
C GLN A 353 19.24 -17.72 -8.94
N GLY A 354 20.52 -17.38 -9.01
CA GLY A 354 21.09 -16.23 -8.32
C GLY A 354 20.51 -14.91 -8.88
N GLU A 355 20.99 -13.77 -8.39
CA GLU A 355 20.43 -12.45 -8.71
C GLU A 355 20.51 -11.99 -10.18
N GLY A 356 20.99 -12.79 -11.11
CA GLY A 356 21.16 -12.44 -12.51
C GLY A 356 22.21 -11.32 -12.73
N ASN A 357 22.13 -10.63 -13.88
CA ASN A 357 22.99 -9.48 -14.17
C ASN A 357 22.64 -8.28 -13.30
N VAL A 358 23.42 -8.05 -12.26
CA VAL A 358 23.29 -6.92 -11.33
C VAL A 358 24.63 -6.23 -11.18
N VAL A 359 24.63 -4.89 -11.11
CA VAL A 359 25.82 -4.10 -10.83
C VAL A 359 26.04 -4.03 -9.33
N ARG A 360 27.17 -4.55 -8.84
CA ARG A 360 27.52 -4.51 -7.42
C ARG A 360 28.25 -3.21 -7.10
N ILE A 361 27.76 -2.50 -6.08
CA ILE A 361 28.33 -1.25 -5.58
C ILE A 361 28.81 -1.47 -4.16
N ASP A 362 30.11 -1.23 -3.92
CA ASP A 362 30.71 -1.22 -2.59
C ASP A 362 30.57 0.17 -1.96
N LEU A 363 29.71 0.28 -0.96
CA LEU A 363 29.41 1.53 -0.24
C LEU A 363 30.43 1.86 0.86
N ASN A 364 31.43 1.01 1.10
CA ASN A 364 32.51 1.27 2.05
C ASN A 364 33.68 2.06 1.42
N ARG A 365 33.59 2.29 0.10
CA ARG A 365 34.54 3.18 -0.61
C ARG A 365 34.25 4.66 -0.30
N PRO A 366 35.23 5.56 -0.47
CA PRO A 366 34.96 6.99 -0.38
C PRO A 366 33.86 7.45 -1.33
N MET A 367 33.00 8.39 -0.89
CA MET A 367 31.84 8.87 -1.68
C MET A 367 32.23 9.30 -3.11
N PRO A 368 33.35 10.03 -3.37
CA PRO A 368 33.72 10.36 -4.75
C PRO A 368 33.94 9.14 -5.66
N GLU A 369 34.41 8.02 -5.11
CA GLU A 369 34.58 6.78 -5.87
C GLU A 369 33.25 6.08 -6.13
N ILE A 370 32.32 6.12 -5.17
CA ILE A 370 30.95 5.61 -5.35
C ILE A 370 30.24 6.37 -6.47
N LEU A 371 30.33 7.72 -6.46
CA LEU A 371 29.74 8.56 -7.50
C LEU A 371 30.36 8.30 -8.88
N ALA A 372 31.70 8.14 -8.93
CA ALA A 372 32.43 7.80 -10.16
C ALA A 372 32.07 6.41 -10.71
N GLU A 373 31.63 5.50 -9.86
CA GLU A 373 31.11 4.20 -10.30
C GLU A 373 29.67 4.34 -10.84
N LEU A 374 28.78 5.00 -10.09
CA LEU A 374 27.37 5.15 -10.45
C LEU A 374 27.16 5.89 -11.78
N THR A 375 27.98 6.90 -12.09
CA THR A 375 27.86 7.70 -13.33
C THR A 375 28.09 6.89 -14.61
N LYS A 376 28.63 5.67 -14.51
CA LYS A 376 28.84 4.77 -15.66
C LYS A 376 27.54 4.12 -16.17
N TYR A 377 26.49 4.11 -15.36
CA TYR A 377 25.29 3.34 -15.63
C TYR A 377 24.08 4.27 -15.86
N PRO A 378 23.19 3.91 -16.82
CA PRO A 378 21.99 4.70 -17.09
C PRO A 378 20.91 4.49 -16.03
N VAL A 379 19.90 5.37 -16.04
CA VAL A 379 18.67 5.19 -15.26
C VAL A 379 18.01 3.84 -15.55
N ALA A 380 17.28 3.30 -14.60
CA ALA A 380 16.70 1.94 -14.55
C ALA A 380 17.71 0.79 -14.39
N THR A 381 19.01 1.06 -14.28
CA THR A 381 20.00 0.02 -13.97
C THR A 381 19.78 -0.54 -12.57
N ARG A 382 19.72 -1.87 -12.47
CA ARG A 382 19.61 -2.60 -11.21
C ARG A 382 20.96 -2.73 -10.52
N LEU A 383 20.97 -2.40 -9.24
CA LEU A 383 22.15 -2.40 -8.38
C LEU A 383 21.99 -3.38 -7.21
N SER A 384 23.11 -3.93 -6.75
CA SER A 384 23.26 -4.62 -5.48
C SER A 384 24.19 -3.81 -4.59
N LEU A 385 23.68 -3.19 -3.55
CA LEU A 385 24.42 -2.31 -2.65
C LEU A 385 24.97 -3.13 -1.47
N ASN A 386 26.25 -2.90 -1.14
CA ASN A 386 26.95 -3.61 -0.08
C ASN A 386 27.76 -2.62 0.77
N GLY A 387 27.54 -2.59 2.08
CA GLY A 387 28.26 -1.72 3.03
C GLY A 387 27.34 -0.85 3.88
N THR A 388 27.82 0.33 4.25
CA THR A 388 27.16 1.21 5.21
C THR A 388 26.16 2.15 4.55
N ILE A 389 24.98 2.28 5.15
CA ILE A 389 23.93 3.23 4.78
C ILE A 389 23.45 3.96 6.04
N ILE A 390 23.22 5.27 5.93
CA ILE A 390 22.57 6.06 6.99
C ILE A 390 21.05 6.06 6.74
N VAL A 391 20.28 5.90 7.80
CA VAL A 391 18.81 5.91 7.73
C VAL A 391 18.29 7.15 8.42
N GLY A 392 17.45 7.90 7.73
CA GLY A 392 16.81 9.10 8.27
C GLY A 392 15.67 9.56 7.35
N ARG A 393 14.62 10.12 7.94
CA ARG A 393 13.46 10.59 7.18
C ARG A 393 13.00 11.97 7.70
N ASP A 394 11.70 12.26 7.67
CA ASP A 394 11.12 13.59 7.82
C ASP A 394 11.69 14.43 8.98
N ILE A 395 11.61 13.95 10.23
CA ILE A 395 12.05 14.72 11.40
C ILE A 395 13.59 14.84 11.44
N ALA A 396 14.29 13.76 11.07
CA ALA A 396 15.74 13.78 10.98
C ALA A 396 16.24 14.84 9.97
N HIS A 397 15.60 14.92 8.79
CA HIS A 397 15.91 15.93 7.78
C HIS A 397 15.66 17.36 8.31
N ALA A 398 14.53 17.58 8.99
CA ALA A 398 14.21 18.87 9.58
C ALA A 398 15.28 19.29 10.60
N LYS A 399 15.73 18.38 11.47
CA LYS A 399 16.80 18.67 12.46
C LYS A 399 18.16 18.94 11.80
N ILE A 400 18.53 18.19 10.77
CA ILE A 400 19.77 18.47 10.03
C ILE A 400 19.69 19.82 9.33
N LYS A 401 18.54 20.15 8.72
CA LYS A 401 18.34 21.48 8.12
C LYS A 401 18.50 22.60 9.14
N GLU A 402 17.90 22.47 10.31
CA GLU A 402 18.04 23.46 11.40
C GLU A 402 19.51 23.69 11.79
N ARG A 403 20.30 22.62 11.90
CA ARG A 403 21.76 22.71 12.17
C ARG A 403 22.48 23.49 11.07
N LEU A 404 22.21 23.17 9.79
CA LEU A 404 22.81 23.89 8.66
C LEU A 404 22.41 25.37 8.63
N ASP A 405 21.15 25.68 8.90
CA ASP A 405 20.63 27.06 8.95
C ASP A 405 21.26 27.86 10.11
N ASN A 406 21.66 27.19 11.17
CA ASN A 406 22.41 27.77 12.29
C ASN A 406 23.93 27.85 12.05
N GLY A 407 24.40 27.48 10.86
CA GLY A 407 25.81 27.55 10.47
C GLY A 407 26.67 26.37 10.92
N GLU A 408 26.05 25.29 11.42
CA GLU A 408 26.76 24.06 11.71
C GLU A 408 27.15 23.33 10.41
N PRO A 409 28.23 22.58 10.37
CA PRO A 409 28.62 21.81 9.19
C PRO A 409 27.65 20.60 8.99
N MET A 410 27.55 20.14 7.74
CA MET A 410 26.91 18.88 7.42
C MET A 410 27.53 17.74 8.23
N PRO A 411 26.75 16.90 8.93
CA PRO A 411 27.27 15.74 9.65
C PRO A 411 28.13 14.84 8.75
N GLN A 412 29.27 14.40 9.27
CA GLN A 412 30.25 13.64 8.49
C GLN A 412 29.69 12.34 7.94
N TYR A 413 28.83 11.64 8.71
CA TYR A 413 28.20 10.40 8.26
C TYR A 413 27.31 10.59 7.03
N LEU A 414 26.72 11.78 6.82
CA LEU A 414 25.95 12.10 5.60
C LEU A 414 26.82 12.47 4.41
N LYS A 415 28.08 12.83 4.64
CA LYS A 415 29.08 13.03 3.58
C LYS A 415 29.69 11.71 3.14
N ASP A 416 29.88 10.79 4.07
CA ASP A 416 30.62 9.55 3.84
C ASP A 416 29.73 8.43 3.26
N HIS A 417 28.42 8.45 3.55
CA HIS A 417 27.51 7.34 3.25
C HIS A 417 26.23 7.79 2.55
N PRO A 418 25.63 6.90 1.74
CA PRO A 418 24.26 7.10 1.22
C PRO A 418 23.25 7.26 2.35
N ILE A 419 22.15 7.95 2.06
CA ILE A 419 21.00 8.05 2.98
C ILE A 419 19.79 7.26 2.45
N TYR A 420 19.20 6.46 3.33
CA TYR A 420 17.98 5.69 3.08
C TYR A 420 16.81 6.28 3.86
N TYR A 421 15.78 6.70 3.14
CA TYR A 421 14.56 7.23 3.74
C TYR A 421 13.69 6.05 4.16
N ALA A 422 13.73 5.71 5.42
CA ALA A 422 13.02 4.56 5.94
C ALA A 422 12.70 4.69 7.43
N GLY A 423 11.69 3.92 7.87
CA GLY A 423 11.33 3.76 9.28
C GLY A 423 10.84 2.33 9.50
N PRO A 424 11.63 1.47 10.15
CA PRO A 424 11.33 0.06 10.29
C PRO A 424 10.13 -0.21 11.21
N ALA A 425 9.54 -1.39 11.07
CA ALA A 425 8.69 -1.98 12.08
C ALA A 425 9.54 -2.45 13.27
N LYS A 426 8.90 -2.88 14.37
CA LYS A 426 9.61 -3.36 15.55
C LYS A 426 10.49 -4.57 15.23
N THR A 427 11.63 -4.63 15.87
CA THR A 427 12.60 -5.73 15.71
C THR A 427 12.16 -6.96 16.50
N PRO A 428 11.94 -8.12 15.85
CA PRO A 428 11.70 -9.37 16.55
C PRO A 428 12.93 -9.80 17.35
N LYS A 429 12.69 -10.53 18.45
CA LYS A 429 13.77 -11.01 19.31
C LYS A 429 14.75 -11.89 18.51
N GLY A 430 16.03 -11.55 18.59
CA GLY A 430 17.11 -12.31 17.95
C GLY A 430 17.35 -11.97 16.48
N MET A 431 16.62 -11.00 15.92
CA MET A 431 16.85 -10.48 14.57
C MET A 431 17.61 -9.15 14.61
N PRO A 432 18.35 -8.78 13.55
CA PRO A 432 19.04 -7.48 13.48
C PRO A 432 18.07 -6.32 13.27
N SER A 433 16.91 -6.57 12.64
CA SER A 433 15.92 -5.54 12.29
C SER A 433 14.50 -6.10 12.22
N GLY A 434 13.50 -5.25 12.39
CA GLY A 434 12.13 -5.48 11.93
C GLY A 434 12.00 -5.22 10.43
N SER A 435 10.82 -5.46 9.86
CA SER A 435 10.55 -5.17 8.45
C SER A 435 10.97 -3.75 8.09
N PHE A 436 11.79 -3.61 7.04
CA PHE A 436 12.53 -2.39 6.77
C PHE A 436 12.42 -1.98 5.30
N GLY A 437 11.35 -1.29 4.94
CA GLY A 437 11.13 -0.82 3.58
C GLY A 437 11.27 0.69 3.43
N PRO A 438 11.35 1.18 2.17
CA PRO A 438 11.53 2.59 1.88
C PRO A 438 10.27 3.41 2.15
N THR A 439 10.49 4.67 2.53
CA THR A 439 9.46 5.71 2.63
C THR A 439 9.36 6.49 1.31
N THR A 440 8.25 7.19 1.09
CA THR A 440 8.04 8.05 -0.07
C THR A 440 9.06 9.18 -0.12
N ALA A 441 9.83 9.23 -1.21
CA ALA A 441 10.95 10.16 -1.37
C ALA A 441 10.54 11.64 -1.45
N GLY A 442 9.42 11.93 -2.11
CA GLY A 442 8.98 13.31 -2.41
C GLY A 442 8.82 14.22 -1.19
N ARG A 443 8.61 13.63 0.00
CA ARG A 443 8.51 14.41 1.26
C ARG A 443 9.82 15.10 1.64
N MET A 444 10.96 14.60 1.17
CA MET A 444 12.28 15.15 1.45
C MET A 444 12.85 16.01 0.31
N ASP A 445 12.08 16.26 -0.74
CA ASP A 445 12.58 16.96 -1.93
C ASP A 445 13.14 18.36 -1.63
N SER A 446 12.52 19.10 -0.73
CA SER A 446 12.92 20.45 -0.36
C SER A 446 14.30 20.56 0.34
N TYR A 447 14.81 19.46 0.85
CA TYR A 447 16.12 19.44 1.54
C TYR A 447 17.29 19.16 0.60
N VAL A 448 17.05 18.56 -0.57
CA VAL A 448 18.08 17.94 -1.40
C VAL A 448 19.13 18.93 -1.88
N ASP A 449 18.73 20.07 -2.47
CA ASP A 449 19.70 21.06 -3.01
C ASP A 449 20.64 21.59 -1.91
N GLN A 450 20.08 21.96 -0.75
CA GLN A 450 20.88 22.44 0.39
C GLN A 450 21.82 21.37 0.94
N PHE A 451 21.36 20.14 1.06
CA PHE A 451 22.17 19.05 1.61
C PHE A 451 23.29 18.66 0.66
N GLN A 452 23.02 18.55 -0.63
CA GLN A 452 24.04 18.25 -1.64
C GLN A 452 25.04 19.39 -1.80
N ALA A 453 24.60 20.65 -1.72
CA ALA A 453 25.49 21.81 -1.71
C ALA A 453 26.47 21.78 -0.51
N ALA A 454 26.04 21.22 0.62
CA ALA A 454 26.89 21.00 1.81
C ALA A 454 27.73 19.70 1.76
N GLY A 455 27.67 18.96 0.65
CA GLY A 455 28.40 17.72 0.42
C GLY A 455 27.80 16.47 1.06
N GLY A 456 26.55 16.53 1.56
CA GLY A 456 25.85 15.39 2.14
C GLY A 456 24.73 14.88 1.25
N SER A 457 24.18 13.72 1.57
CA SER A 457 23.05 13.09 0.84
C SER A 457 23.29 12.99 -0.67
N MET A 458 24.54 12.76 -1.08
CA MET A 458 24.90 12.65 -2.49
C MET A 458 24.27 11.44 -3.18
N VAL A 459 24.01 10.38 -2.43
CA VAL A 459 23.26 9.20 -2.87
C VAL A 459 22.08 9.00 -1.94
N MET A 460 20.86 9.14 -2.47
CA MET A 460 19.62 9.00 -1.74
C MET A 460 18.92 7.72 -2.17
N ILE A 461 18.36 6.97 -1.21
CA ILE A 461 17.63 5.71 -1.45
C ILE A 461 16.24 5.86 -0.85
N ALA A 462 15.20 5.64 -1.67
CA ALA A 462 13.81 5.73 -1.22
C ALA A 462 12.87 5.11 -2.27
N LYS A 463 11.58 5.41 -2.24
CA LYS A 463 10.61 4.96 -3.25
C LYS A 463 9.83 6.12 -3.87
N GLY A 464 9.37 5.90 -5.08
CA GLY A 464 8.49 6.82 -5.81
C GLY A 464 9.23 7.88 -6.63
N ASN A 465 8.44 8.60 -7.41
CA ASN A 465 8.93 9.71 -8.22
C ASN A 465 9.27 10.93 -7.35
N ARG A 466 10.16 11.76 -7.86
CA ARG A 466 10.57 13.02 -7.21
C ARG A 466 10.23 14.24 -8.08
N SER A 467 10.28 15.41 -7.48
CA SER A 467 10.07 16.67 -8.20
C SER A 467 11.32 17.04 -9.02
N LYS A 468 11.12 17.93 -10.01
CA LYS A 468 12.18 18.45 -10.86
C LYS A 468 13.34 19.07 -10.06
N GLN A 469 13.06 19.71 -8.92
CA GLN A 469 14.11 20.29 -8.08
C GLN A 469 15.18 19.27 -7.63
N VAL A 470 14.82 18.00 -7.46
CA VAL A 470 15.76 16.93 -7.11
C VAL A 470 16.63 16.55 -8.32
N THR A 471 16.01 16.42 -9.50
CA THR A 471 16.74 16.18 -10.75
C THR A 471 17.75 17.29 -11.02
N ASP A 472 17.33 18.54 -10.85
CA ASP A 472 18.19 19.70 -11.03
C ASP A 472 19.33 19.73 -10.00
N ALA A 473 19.06 19.39 -8.73
CA ALA A 473 20.06 19.31 -7.68
C ALA A 473 21.10 18.19 -7.94
N CYS A 474 20.64 17.01 -8.34
CA CYS A 474 21.54 15.90 -8.71
C CYS A 474 22.44 16.28 -9.89
N HIS A 475 21.90 16.94 -10.91
CA HIS A 475 22.70 17.43 -12.02
C HIS A 475 23.72 18.50 -11.60
N LYS A 476 23.29 19.44 -10.76
CA LYS A 476 24.15 20.55 -10.30
C LYS A 476 25.29 20.09 -9.39
N HIS A 477 25.04 19.15 -8.52
CA HIS A 477 25.97 18.72 -7.47
C HIS A 477 26.62 17.35 -7.73
N GLY A 478 26.20 16.64 -8.77
CA GLY A 478 26.73 15.30 -9.08
C GLY A 478 26.14 14.20 -8.22
N GLY A 479 24.89 14.35 -7.74
CA GLY A 479 24.20 13.38 -6.87
C GLY A 479 23.38 12.37 -7.63
N PHE A 480 22.84 11.38 -6.88
CA PHE A 480 21.99 10.30 -7.41
C PHE A 480 20.80 10.06 -6.51
N TYR A 481 19.68 9.69 -7.13
CA TYR A 481 18.54 9.09 -6.45
C TYR A 481 18.36 7.64 -6.91
N LEU A 482 18.38 6.73 -5.96
CA LEU A 482 18.17 5.31 -6.16
C LEU A 482 16.81 4.89 -5.62
N GLY A 483 16.06 4.13 -6.41
CA GLY A 483 14.81 3.53 -5.98
C GLY A 483 15.03 2.22 -5.26
N SER A 484 14.47 2.07 -4.07
CA SER A 484 14.32 0.79 -3.39
C SER A 484 12.92 0.23 -3.65
N ILE A 485 12.78 -1.09 -3.68
CA ILE A 485 11.48 -1.73 -3.91
C ILE A 485 10.55 -1.43 -2.74
N GLY A 486 9.41 -0.80 -3.03
CA GLY A 486 8.36 -0.57 -2.04
C GLY A 486 7.43 -1.78 -1.92
N GLY A 487 7.08 -2.14 -0.70
CA GLY A 487 6.23 -3.28 -0.36
C GLY A 487 6.98 -4.40 0.35
N PRO A 488 7.98 -5.05 -0.24
CA PRO A 488 8.64 -6.23 0.32
C PRO A 488 9.66 -5.88 1.42
N ALA A 489 9.19 -5.50 2.58
CA ALA A 489 10.03 -5.06 3.70
C ALA A 489 10.57 -6.19 4.60
N ALA A 490 9.86 -7.31 4.68
CA ALA A 490 10.28 -8.45 5.49
C ALA A 490 11.55 -9.11 4.93
N ILE A 491 11.61 -9.31 3.62
CA ILE A 491 12.77 -9.92 2.97
C ILE A 491 14.02 -9.03 3.05
N LEU A 492 13.87 -7.70 2.95
CA LEU A 492 14.97 -6.76 3.14
C LEU A 492 15.56 -6.89 4.54
N ALA A 493 14.71 -6.94 5.57
CA ALA A 493 15.15 -7.14 6.94
C ALA A 493 15.86 -8.47 7.15
N GLN A 494 15.33 -9.55 6.57
CA GLN A 494 15.88 -10.89 6.75
C GLN A 494 17.20 -11.10 5.97
N ASN A 495 17.25 -10.66 4.71
CA ASN A 495 18.34 -11.00 3.80
C ASN A 495 19.40 -9.93 3.66
N SER A 496 19.02 -8.66 3.64
CA SER A 496 19.93 -7.57 3.28
C SER A 496 20.48 -6.80 4.47
N ILE A 497 19.71 -6.61 5.54
CA ILE A 497 20.15 -5.82 6.69
C ILE A 497 20.84 -6.71 7.72
N LYS A 498 22.13 -6.48 7.94
CA LYS A 498 22.98 -7.31 8.82
C LYS A 498 23.17 -6.70 10.20
N LYS A 499 23.19 -5.38 10.30
CA LYS A 499 23.38 -4.67 11.55
C LYS A 499 22.63 -3.34 11.54
N VAL A 500 22.11 -2.95 12.70
CA VAL A 500 21.43 -1.67 12.92
C VAL A 500 22.01 -1.04 14.18
N GLU A 501 22.50 0.19 14.08
CA GLU A 501 23.04 1.00 15.18
C GLU A 501 22.34 2.34 15.22
N LEU A 502 21.91 2.74 16.42
CA LEU A 502 21.38 4.08 16.66
C LEU A 502 22.53 5.08 16.62
N LEU A 503 22.39 6.15 15.85
CA LEU A 503 23.45 7.14 15.65
C LEU A 503 23.14 8.48 16.34
N GLU A 504 21.97 9.07 16.08
CA GLU A 504 21.52 10.34 16.68
C GLU A 504 20.01 10.36 16.92
N TYR A 505 19.57 11.21 17.82
CA TYR A 505 18.16 11.48 18.15
C TYR A 505 17.36 10.27 18.65
N PRO A 506 17.84 9.57 19.70
CA PRO A 506 17.14 8.37 20.24
C PRO A 506 15.70 8.65 20.67
N GLU A 507 15.41 9.88 21.10
CA GLU A 507 14.08 10.32 21.51
C GLU A 507 13.04 10.29 20.37
N LEU A 508 13.48 10.28 19.12
CA LEU A 508 12.60 10.23 17.95
C LEU A 508 12.14 8.82 17.57
N GLY A 509 12.62 7.78 18.25
CA GLY A 509 12.23 6.40 17.97
C GLY A 509 12.53 6.02 16.52
N MET A 510 11.52 5.65 15.74
CA MET A 510 11.71 5.28 14.33
C MET A 510 12.13 6.45 13.42
N GLU A 511 11.98 7.68 13.87
CA GLU A 511 12.44 8.90 13.18
C GLU A 511 13.86 9.30 13.57
N ALA A 512 14.54 8.52 14.42
CA ALA A 512 15.95 8.69 14.77
C ALA A 512 16.84 8.51 13.55
N ILE A 513 18.11 8.89 13.67
CA ILE A 513 19.12 8.59 12.66
C ILE A 513 19.81 7.27 13.03
N TRP A 514 19.80 6.35 12.09
CA TRP A 514 20.38 5.02 12.24
C TRP A 514 21.51 4.80 11.25
N LYS A 515 22.45 3.95 11.60
CA LYS A 515 23.47 3.40 10.72
C LYS A 515 23.19 1.92 10.52
N ILE A 516 23.11 1.48 9.28
CA ILE A 516 22.89 0.08 8.94
C ILE A 516 24.01 -0.47 8.07
N GLU A 517 24.32 -1.75 8.23
CA GLU A 517 25.18 -2.50 7.34
C GLU A 517 24.33 -3.41 6.48
N VAL A 518 24.52 -3.35 5.17
CA VAL A 518 23.74 -4.13 4.21
C VAL A 518 24.61 -5.01 3.32
N GLU A 519 24.02 -6.14 2.91
CA GLU A 519 24.54 -7.03 1.88
C GLU A 519 23.46 -7.27 0.84
N ASP A 520 23.85 -7.24 -0.45
CA ASP A 520 22.97 -7.48 -1.60
C ASP A 520 21.64 -6.71 -1.50
N PHE A 521 21.70 -5.45 -1.07
CA PHE A 521 20.55 -4.59 -0.97
C PHE A 521 20.14 -4.11 -2.37
N PRO A 522 18.91 -4.47 -2.85
CA PRO A 522 18.50 -4.15 -4.21
C PRO A 522 18.11 -2.68 -4.35
N ALA A 523 18.60 -2.04 -5.39
CA ALA A 523 18.24 -0.66 -5.74
C ALA A 523 18.28 -0.45 -7.27
N PHE A 524 17.71 0.67 -7.73
CA PHE A 524 17.66 1.07 -9.13
C PHE A 524 18.05 2.54 -9.27
N ILE A 525 18.85 2.89 -10.27
CA ILE A 525 19.13 4.30 -10.56
C ILE A 525 17.86 4.94 -11.14
N LEU A 526 17.31 5.93 -10.48
CA LEU A 526 16.11 6.65 -10.91
C LEU A 526 16.38 8.09 -11.35
N VAL A 527 17.34 8.77 -10.69
CA VAL A 527 17.84 10.09 -11.12
C VAL A 527 19.37 10.03 -11.06
N ASP A 528 20.02 10.47 -12.12
CA ASP A 528 21.47 10.49 -12.22
C ASP A 528 22.08 11.90 -12.16
N ASP A 529 23.40 11.95 -12.14
CA ASP A 529 24.22 13.18 -12.10
C ASP A 529 24.20 13.98 -13.43
N LYS A 530 23.59 13.44 -14.47
CA LYS A 530 23.46 14.07 -15.80
C LYS A 530 22.11 14.76 -15.98
N GLY A 531 21.23 14.65 -14.97
CA GLY A 531 19.88 15.20 -15.03
C GLY A 531 18.85 14.29 -15.74
N ASN A 532 19.19 13.01 -15.93
CA ASN A 532 18.21 12.04 -16.42
C ASN A 532 17.30 11.61 -15.26
N ASP A 533 16.01 11.51 -15.54
CA ASP A 533 14.97 11.10 -14.61
C ASP A 533 14.09 10.04 -15.26
N PHE A 534 14.13 8.84 -14.70
CA PHE A 534 13.37 7.68 -15.16
C PHE A 534 11.88 7.98 -15.39
N PHE A 535 11.23 8.67 -14.46
CA PHE A 535 9.79 8.97 -14.55
C PHE A 535 9.47 10.01 -15.61
N THR A 536 10.34 10.99 -15.78
CA THR A 536 10.21 12.01 -16.83
C THR A 536 10.37 11.39 -18.21
N GLU A 537 11.35 10.51 -18.39
CA GLU A 537 11.58 9.80 -19.66
C GLU A 537 10.39 8.90 -20.04
N ILE A 538 9.83 8.16 -19.10
CA ILE A 538 8.64 7.33 -19.35
C ILE A 538 7.43 8.20 -19.68
N SER A 539 7.21 9.30 -18.94
CA SER A 539 6.11 10.22 -19.21
C SER A 539 6.18 10.83 -20.62
N ALA A 540 7.38 11.14 -21.09
CA ALA A 540 7.59 11.66 -22.44
C ALA A 540 7.28 10.62 -23.53
N ARG A 541 7.61 9.34 -23.30
CA ARG A 541 7.27 8.25 -24.23
C ARG A 541 5.76 8.03 -24.35
N CYS A 542 5.02 8.21 -23.25
CA CYS A 542 3.56 8.02 -23.23
C CYS A 542 2.76 9.21 -23.75
N SER A 543 3.33 10.40 -23.89
CA SER A 543 2.63 11.57 -24.43
C SER A 543 2.34 11.50 -25.94
N GLY A 544 2.89 10.51 -26.64
CA GLY A 544 2.64 10.22 -28.05
C GLY A 544 1.64 9.09 -28.33
N CYS A 545 1.04 8.50 -27.31
CA CYS A 545 0.04 7.44 -27.50
C CYS A 545 -1.31 8.06 -27.89
N PRO A 546 -1.89 7.70 -29.07
CA PRO A 546 -3.22 8.19 -29.42
C PRO A 546 -4.25 7.68 -28.43
N VAL A 547 -5.05 8.61 -27.92
CA VAL A 547 -6.22 8.32 -27.11
C VAL A 547 -7.28 7.74 -28.05
N VAL A 548 -7.51 6.43 -27.91
CA VAL A 548 -8.67 5.65 -28.40
C VAL A 548 -8.96 5.73 -29.90
N ASP A 549 -8.79 4.62 -30.59
CA ASP A 549 -9.42 4.36 -31.89
C ASP A 549 -10.95 4.51 -31.79
N ASP A 550 -11.53 5.17 -32.79
CA ASP A 550 -12.95 5.56 -32.92
C ASP A 550 -13.93 4.36 -33.11
N LYS A 551 -13.67 3.22 -32.44
CA LYS A 551 -14.57 2.06 -32.53
C LYS A 551 -14.85 1.51 -31.12
N HIS A 552 -15.73 2.23 -30.39
CA HIS A 552 -16.68 1.62 -29.43
C HIS A 552 -17.66 2.68 -28.92
#